data_afbba805c6f920cf5a29ed407d5040f7
#
_entry.id   afbba805c6f920cf5a29ed407d5040f7
#
_cell.length_a   1.000
_cell.length_b   1.000
_cell.length_c   1.000
_cell.angle_alpha   90.00
_cell.angle_beta   90.00
_cell.angle_gamma   90.00
#
_symmetry.space_group_name_H-M   'P 1'
#
loop_
_entity.id
_entity.type
_entity.pdbx_description
1 polymer ?
#
loop_
_entity_poly.entity_id
_entity_poly.type
_entity_poly.pdbx_seq_one_letter_code
_entity_poly.pdbx_strand_id
1 'polypeptide(L)'
;FKRKDFGSYWFETGTPTYLVKLLQKHHYDLERMTHEETDAQVLNSIDSESTNPIPVIYQSGYLTIKGYDEEFGMYRLGFPNREVEEGFVRFLLPYYANVNKVESPFEIQKFVREVRSGDYSSFFRRLQSFFADTTYEVIRDQELHYENVLFIVFKLVGFYAKVEYHTSEGRIDLVLQTDKFIYIMVFKLNGTAEEALQQIND
;
A
#
# COMPACT_ATOMS: atom_id res chain seq x y z
N PHE A 1 -28.11 -7.21 5.19
CA PHE A 1 -27.75 -8.25 4.21
C PHE A 1 -28.40 -8.09 2.82
N LYS A 2 -29.48 -7.32 2.67
CA LYS A 2 -30.14 -7.13 1.34
C LYS A 2 -29.41 -6.15 0.40
N ARG A 3 -28.55 -5.25 0.88
CA ARG A 3 -27.89 -4.23 0.05
C ARG A 3 -26.51 -4.59 -0.45
N LYS A 4 -25.85 -5.64 0.04
CA LYS A 4 -24.45 -5.98 -0.29
C LYS A 4 -23.49 -4.77 -0.23
N ASP A 5 -23.82 -3.80 0.62
CA ASP A 5 -23.04 -2.60 0.84
C ASP A 5 -22.09 -2.89 2.01
N PHE A 6 -20.86 -3.21 1.67
CA PHE A 6 -19.77 -3.47 2.60
C PHE A 6 -18.87 -2.24 2.74
N GLY A 7 -19.48 -1.06 2.87
CA GLY A 7 -18.73 0.19 3.08
C GLY A 7 -17.99 0.17 4.42
N SER A 8 -16.76 0.65 4.41
CA SER A 8 -15.90 0.79 5.60
C SER A 8 -16.33 1.99 6.44
N TYR A 9 -17.56 2.01 6.92
CA TYR A 9 -18.20 3.12 7.65
C TYR A 9 -17.47 3.51 8.96
N TRP A 10 -16.69 2.63 9.54
CA TRP A 10 -15.93 2.87 10.77
C TRP A 10 -14.66 3.71 10.57
N PHE A 11 -14.23 3.97 9.31
CA PHE A 11 -13.14 4.89 9.00
C PHE A 11 -13.52 6.39 9.12
N GLU A 12 -14.78 6.72 9.33
CA GLU A 12 -15.25 8.10 9.39
C GLU A 12 -14.94 8.81 10.73
N THR A 13 -14.49 8.09 11.74
CA THR A 13 -14.19 8.64 13.08
C THR A 13 -12.69 8.88 13.27
N GLY A 14 -12.30 10.11 13.48
CA GLY A 14 -11.01 10.78 13.81
C GLY A 14 -9.65 10.06 13.94
N THR A 15 -9.60 8.78 14.25
CA THR A 15 -8.38 7.99 14.48
C THR A 15 -7.49 7.81 13.23
N PRO A 16 -8.04 7.59 12.02
CA PRO A 16 -7.24 7.29 10.85
C PRO A 16 -6.27 8.42 10.44
N THR A 17 -6.67 9.69 10.57
CA THR A 17 -5.81 10.83 10.20
C THR A 17 -4.56 10.92 11.09
N TYR A 18 -4.69 10.60 12.38
CA TYR A 18 -3.54 10.52 13.28
C TYR A 18 -2.57 9.42 12.86
N LEU A 19 -3.09 8.23 12.51
CA LEU A 19 -2.28 7.12 12.05
C LEU A 19 -1.50 7.44 10.78
N VAL A 20 -2.14 8.11 9.81
CA VAL A 20 -1.44 8.55 8.58
C VAL A 20 -0.28 9.47 8.90
N LYS A 21 -0.52 10.48 9.76
CA LYS A 21 0.55 11.39 10.21
C LYS A 21 1.68 10.66 10.91
N LEU A 22 1.35 9.63 11.70
CA LEU A 22 2.34 8.81 12.39
C LEU A 22 3.18 8.01 11.38
N LEU A 23 2.54 7.34 10.40
CA LEU A 23 3.22 6.61 9.33
C LEU A 23 4.15 7.51 8.52
N GLN A 24 3.66 8.70 8.13
CA GLN A 24 4.46 9.68 7.38
C GLN A 24 5.62 10.24 8.21
N LYS A 25 5.38 10.58 9.48
CA LYS A 25 6.40 11.12 10.41
C LYS A 25 7.57 10.14 10.60
N HIS A 26 7.26 8.84 10.65
CA HIS A 26 8.25 7.79 10.90
C HIS A 26 8.76 7.13 9.62
N HIS A 27 8.42 7.67 8.44
CA HIS A 27 8.85 7.11 7.15
C HIS A 27 8.61 5.59 7.10
N TYR A 28 7.38 5.18 7.46
CA TYR A 28 7.06 3.77 7.57
C TYR A 28 6.84 3.15 6.19
N ASP A 29 7.49 2.01 5.95
CA ASP A 29 7.24 1.18 4.79
C ASP A 29 5.91 0.43 4.94
N LEU A 30 4.93 0.80 4.10
CA LEU A 30 3.56 0.28 4.19
C LEU A 30 3.46 -1.22 3.84
N GLU A 31 4.36 -1.74 3.03
CA GLU A 31 4.39 -3.15 2.67
C GLU A 31 4.61 -4.03 3.91
N ARG A 32 5.44 -3.57 4.85
CA ARG A 32 5.72 -4.28 6.09
C ARG A 32 4.48 -4.62 6.91
N MET A 33 3.40 -3.83 6.83
CA MET A 33 2.15 -4.13 7.52
C MET A 33 1.52 -5.47 7.12
N THR A 34 1.90 -6.02 5.98
CA THR A 34 1.37 -7.31 5.50
C THR A 34 2.06 -8.52 6.13
N HIS A 35 3.22 -8.32 6.71
CA HIS A 35 4.07 -9.38 7.28
C HIS A 35 4.88 -8.92 8.51
N GLU A 36 4.38 -7.94 9.25
CA GLU A 36 5.07 -7.40 10.43
C GLU A 36 5.19 -8.45 11.53
N GLU A 37 6.39 -8.56 12.08
CA GLU A 37 6.68 -9.39 13.24
C GLU A 37 7.10 -8.52 14.43
N THR A 38 6.63 -8.86 15.63
CA THR A 38 6.86 -8.04 16.82
C THR A 38 6.71 -8.86 18.10
N ASP A 39 7.23 -8.37 19.19
CA ASP A 39 7.10 -8.99 20.51
C ASP A 39 5.98 -8.37 21.36
N ALA A 40 5.68 -8.97 22.51
CA ALA A 40 4.64 -8.49 23.43
C ALA A 40 4.97 -7.12 24.05
N GLN A 41 6.25 -6.79 24.22
CA GLN A 41 6.64 -5.51 24.83
C GLN A 41 6.35 -4.37 23.88
N VAL A 42 6.69 -4.55 22.59
CA VAL A 42 6.38 -3.57 21.54
C VAL A 42 4.86 -3.39 21.39
N LEU A 43 4.07 -4.48 21.34
CA LEU A 43 2.61 -4.38 21.20
C LEU A 43 1.92 -3.64 22.36
N ASN A 44 2.47 -3.73 23.55
CA ASN A 44 1.95 -3.07 24.75
C ASN A 44 2.50 -1.65 24.95
N SER A 45 3.52 -1.24 24.18
CA SER A 45 4.09 0.09 24.29
C SER A 45 3.17 1.13 23.61
N ILE A 46 2.59 2.04 24.41
CA ILE A 46 2.01 3.28 23.89
C ILE A 46 2.90 4.40 24.39
N ASP A 47 4.06 4.53 23.81
CA ASP A 47 4.90 5.68 24.09
C ASP A 47 4.65 6.75 23.03
N SER A 48 4.28 7.95 23.47
CA SER A 48 4.06 9.10 22.57
C SER A 48 5.33 9.53 21.84
N GLU A 49 6.49 9.09 22.30
CA GLU A 49 7.79 9.31 21.68
C GLU A 49 8.25 8.12 20.82
N SER A 50 7.50 7.02 20.80
CA SER A 50 7.83 5.83 20.01
C SER A 50 7.94 6.15 18.54
N THR A 51 9.03 5.71 17.93
CA THR A 51 9.25 5.78 16.48
C THR A 51 8.51 4.70 15.71
N ASN A 52 7.93 3.71 16.41
CA ASN A 52 7.23 2.59 15.81
C ASN A 52 5.72 2.82 15.79
N PRO A 53 5.05 2.92 14.63
CA PRO A 53 3.61 3.11 14.53
C PRO A 53 2.79 1.84 14.82
N ILE A 54 3.41 0.65 14.82
CA ILE A 54 2.75 -0.65 14.90
C ILE A 54 1.88 -0.82 16.16
N PRO A 55 2.33 -0.46 17.38
CA PRO A 55 1.49 -0.57 18.57
C PRO A 55 0.17 0.18 18.43
N VAL A 56 0.21 1.40 17.90
CA VAL A 56 -0.98 2.24 17.72
C VAL A 56 -1.91 1.64 16.67
N ILE A 57 -1.38 1.14 15.55
CA ILE A 57 -2.16 0.52 14.47
C ILE A 57 -2.82 -0.78 14.97
N TYR A 58 -2.09 -1.60 15.74
CA TYR A 58 -2.59 -2.82 16.36
C TYR A 58 -3.71 -2.54 17.37
N GLN A 59 -3.48 -1.62 18.32
CA GLN A 59 -4.44 -1.28 19.36
C GLN A 59 -5.68 -0.56 18.82
N SER A 60 -5.54 0.13 17.67
CA SER A 60 -6.67 0.69 16.94
C SER A 60 -7.47 -0.35 16.13
N GLY A 61 -7.06 -1.63 16.14
CA GLY A 61 -7.76 -2.73 15.49
C GLY A 61 -7.54 -2.85 13.98
N TYR A 62 -6.60 -2.10 13.41
CA TYR A 62 -6.25 -2.23 11.99
C TYR A 62 -5.36 -3.43 11.70
N LEU A 63 -4.54 -3.83 12.68
CA LEU A 63 -3.81 -5.08 12.64
C LEU A 63 -4.31 -6.04 13.74
N THR A 64 -4.09 -7.33 13.53
CA THR A 64 -4.38 -8.39 14.49
C THR A 64 -3.29 -9.45 14.45
N ILE A 65 -3.22 -10.28 15.49
CA ILE A 65 -2.29 -11.41 15.55
C ILE A 65 -2.79 -12.49 14.58
N LYS A 66 -1.94 -12.88 13.63
CA LYS A 66 -2.16 -13.95 12.65
C LYS A 66 -1.44 -15.24 13.02
N GLY A 67 -0.41 -15.15 13.84
CA GLY A 67 0.36 -16.30 14.31
C GLY A 67 1.31 -15.92 15.43
N TYR A 68 1.86 -16.93 16.05
CA TYR A 68 2.85 -16.82 17.11
C TYR A 68 3.97 -17.80 16.87
N ASP A 69 5.19 -17.33 16.95
CA ASP A 69 6.39 -18.14 16.92
C ASP A 69 6.83 -18.41 18.36
N GLU A 70 6.70 -19.68 18.81
CA GLU A 70 7.02 -20.07 20.18
C GLU A 70 8.53 -20.09 20.44
N GLU A 71 9.35 -20.33 19.41
CA GLU A 71 10.80 -20.39 19.55
C GLU A 71 11.40 -19.01 19.85
N PHE A 72 10.91 -17.98 19.16
CA PHE A 72 11.42 -16.61 19.28
C PHE A 72 10.50 -15.69 20.09
N GLY A 73 9.32 -16.15 20.50
CA GLY A 73 8.34 -15.34 21.24
C GLY A 73 7.74 -14.19 20.43
N MET A 74 7.67 -14.35 19.10
CA MET A 74 7.27 -13.30 18.18
C MET A 74 5.84 -13.48 17.67
N TYR A 75 5.09 -12.41 17.60
CA TYR A 75 3.76 -12.35 17.00
C TYR A 75 3.86 -11.91 15.54
N ARG A 76 3.23 -12.65 14.63
CA ARG A 76 3.02 -12.22 13.25
C ARG A 76 1.72 -11.46 13.17
N LEU A 77 1.79 -10.23 12.67
CA LEU A 77 0.64 -9.36 12.51
C LEU A 77 0.15 -9.34 11.06
N GLY A 78 -1.09 -8.90 10.87
CA GLY A 78 -1.69 -8.67 9.58
C GLY A 78 -3.09 -8.08 9.72
N PHE A 79 -3.70 -7.66 8.62
CA PHE A 79 -5.06 -7.13 8.64
C PHE A 79 -6.06 -8.20 9.09
N PRO A 80 -7.05 -7.86 9.92
CA PRO A 80 -8.05 -8.83 10.43
C PRO A 80 -8.78 -9.55 9.30
N ASN A 81 -9.21 -8.80 8.30
CA ASN A 81 -9.93 -9.28 7.13
C ASN A 81 -9.76 -8.31 5.95
N ARG A 82 -10.27 -8.71 4.79
CA ARG A 82 -10.20 -7.93 3.53
C ARG A 82 -10.88 -6.57 3.65
N GLU A 83 -11.99 -6.45 4.38
CA GLU A 83 -12.72 -5.18 4.52
C GLU A 83 -11.87 -4.14 5.24
N VAL A 84 -11.21 -4.53 6.32
CA VAL A 84 -10.30 -3.67 7.08
C VAL A 84 -9.10 -3.27 6.23
N GLU A 85 -8.49 -4.23 5.55
CA GLU A 85 -7.35 -4.00 4.66
C GLU A 85 -7.72 -3.03 3.53
N GLU A 86 -8.79 -3.31 2.79
CA GLU A 86 -9.24 -2.46 1.68
C GLU A 86 -9.59 -1.06 2.16
N GLY A 87 -10.33 -0.94 3.26
CA GLY A 87 -10.70 0.34 3.83
C GLY A 87 -9.49 1.16 4.28
N PHE A 88 -8.52 0.55 4.95
CA PHE A 88 -7.31 1.21 5.41
C PHE A 88 -6.45 1.69 4.24
N VAL A 89 -6.19 0.82 3.26
CA VAL A 89 -5.38 1.18 2.09
C VAL A 89 -6.06 2.27 1.24
N ARG A 90 -7.39 2.20 1.04
CA ARG A 90 -8.16 3.28 0.39
C ARG A 90 -8.04 4.60 1.13
N PHE A 91 -8.06 4.56 2.46
CA PHE A 91 -7.92 5.75 3.27
C PHE A 91 -6.54 6.41 3.13
N LEU A 92 -5.47 5.60 2.94
CA LEU A 92 -4.11 6.10 2.75
C LEU A 92 -3.92 6.83 1.40
N LEU A 93 -4.60 6.40 0.33
CA LEU A 93 -4.34 6.87 -1.03
C LEU A 93 -4.28 8.41 -1.18
N PRO A 94 -5.25 9.21 -0.71
CA PRO A 94 -5.22 10.67 -0.86
C PRO A 94 -4.17 11.40 -0.01
N TYR A 95 -3.45 10.69 0.85
CA TYR A 95 -2.37 11.25 1.65
C TYR A 95 -0.98 10.94 1.09
N TYR A 96 -0.88 9.91 0.27
CA TYR A 96 0.37 9.48 -0.36
C TYR A 96 0.44 9.84 -1.85
N ALA A 97 -0.70 9.87 -2.54
CA ALA A 97 -0.79 10.24 -3.94
C ALA A 97 -1.52 11.58 -4.10
N ASN A 98 -1.21 12.28 -5.20
CA ASN A 98 -1.91 13.54 -5.53
C ASN A 98 -3.33 13.26 -6.07
N VAL A 99 -4.22 12.83 -5.18
CA VAL A 99 -5.61 12.48 -5.49
C VAL A 99 -6.55 13.06 -4.46
N ASN A 100 -7.60 13.73 -4.92
CA ASN A 100 -8.65 14.22 -4.05
C ASN A 100 -9.40 13.04 -3.39
N LYS A 101 -9.73 13.16 -2.10
CA LYS A 101 -10.48 12.14 -1.34
C LYS A 101 -11.77 11.70 -2.02
N VAL A 102 -12.50 12.64 -2.62
CA VAL A 102 -13.78 12.39 -3.31
C VAL A 102 -13.56 11.62 -4.61
N GLU A 103 -12.45 11.84 -5.29
CA GLU A 103 -12.12 11.23 -6.58
C GLU A 103 -11.39 9.89 -6.44
N SER A 104 -10.74 9.65 -5.32
CA SER A 104 -9.94 8.47 -5.04
C SER A 104 -10.61 7.13 -5.41
N PRO A 105 -11.90 6.86 -5.08
CA PRO A 105 -12.56 5.61 -5.49
C PRO A 105 -12.71 5.47 -7.01
N PHE A 106 -12.94 6.59 -7.71
CA PHE A 106 -13.07 6.60 -9.18
C PHE A 106 -11.74 6.38 -9.87
N GLU A 107 -10.64 6.88 -9.32
CA GLU A 107 -9.31 6.65 -9.86
C GLU A 107 -8.94 5.17 -9.82
N ILE A 108 -9.21 4.47 -8.71
CA ILE A 108 -9.00 3.02 -8.62
C ILE A 108 -9.88 2.26 -9.63
N GLN A 109 -11.13 2.65 -9.80
CA GLN A 109 -12.00 2.07 -10.82
C GLN A 109 -11.44 2.21 -12.24
N LYS A 110 -10.86 3.38 -12.56
CA LYS A 110 -10.23 3.63 -13.86
C LYS A 110 -9.01 2.74 -14.04
N PHE A 111 -8.11 2.63 -13.07
CA PHE A 111 -6.98 1.69 -13.09
C PHE A 111 -7.43 0.26 -13.41
N VAL A 112 -8.45 -0.23 -12.69
CA VAL A 112 -8.98 -1.59 -12.91
C VAL A 112 -9.54 -1.78 -14.33
N ARG A 113 -10.24 -0.77 -14.87
CA ARG A 113 -10.76 -0.82 -16.24
C ARG A 113 -9.66 -0.81 -17.28
N GLU A 114 -8.65 0.04 -17.09
CA GLU A 114 -7.49 0.18 -17.97
C GLU A 114 -6.72 -1.15 -18.07
N VAL A 115 -6.38 -1.79 -16.95
CA VAL A 115 -5.69 -3.09 -16.98
C VAL A 115 -6.56 -4.21 -17.56
N ARG A 116 -7.87 -4.21 -17.33
CA ARG A 116 -8.78 -5.22 -17.92
C ARG A 116 -8.99 -5.05 -19.43
N SER A 117 -8.89 -3.82 -19.93
CA SER A 117 -9.04 -3.53 -21.37
C SER A 117 -7.73 -3.62 -22.16
N GLY A 118 -6.59 -3.73 -21.50
CA GLY A 118 -5.28 -3.69 -22.15
C GLY A 118 -4.77 -2.27 -22.44
N ASP A 119 -5.41 -1.23 -21.88
CA ASP A 119 -5.00 0.16 -22.06
C ASP A 119 -3.88 0.53 -21.08
N TYR A 120 -2.70 -0.03 -21.31
CA TYR A 120 -1.50 0.24 -20.50
C TYR A 120 -1.06 1.71 -20.59
N SER A 121 -1.29 2.38 -21.72
CA SER A 121 -0.90 3.77 -21.92
C SER A 121 -1.67 4.71 -20.99
N SER A 122 -2.98 4.53 -20.86
CA SER A 122 -3.80 5.29 -19.90
C SER A 122 -3.45 4.94 -18.46
N PHE A 123 -3.20 3.65 -18.17
CA PHE A 123 -2.76 3.19 -16.87
C PHE A 123 -1.47 3.89 -16.41
N PHE A 124 -0.41 3.89 -17.22
CA PHE A 124 0.86 4.53 -16.85
C PHE A 124 0.75 6.05 -16.77
N ARG A 125 -0.03 6.69 -17.64
CA ARG A 125 -0.27 8.14 -17.58
C ARG A 125 -0.98 8.52 -16.28
N ARG A 126 -1.94 7.72 -15.84
CA ARG A 126 -2.62 7.91 -14.56
C ARG A 126 -1.68 7.69 -13.39
N LEU A 127 -0.87 6.64 -13.43
CA LEU A 127 0.13 6.37 -12.40
C LEU A 127 1.10 7.54 -12.28
N GLN A 128 1.58 8.09 -13.40
CA GLN A 128 2.43 9.29 -13.41
C GLN A 128 1.74 10.51 -12.77
N SER A 129 0.43 10.69 -12.98
CA SER A 129 -0.28 11.81 -12.38
C SER A 129 -0.33 11.76 -10.85
N PHE A 130 -0.22 10.59 -10.25
CA PHE A 130 -0.16 10.42 -8.80
C PHE A 130 1.12 10.98 -8.19
N PHE A 131 2.17 11.10 -8.98
CA PHE A 131 3.47 11.64 -8.58
C PHE A 131 3.68 13.11 -9.00
N ALA A 132 2.78 13.68 -9.82
CA ALA A 132 3.02 14.93 -10.56
C ALA A 132 3.27 16.17 -9.68
N ASP A 133 2.67 16.25 -8.48
CA ASP A 133 2.81 17.40 -7.56
C ASP A 133 3.60 17.04 -6.29
N THR A 134 4.33 15.94 -6.35
CA THR A 134 5.22 15.56 -5.26
C THR A 134 6.41 16.51 -5.27
N THR A 135 6.39 17.52 -4.39
CA THR A 135 7.51 18.48 -4.24
C THR A 135 8.72 17.74 -3.70
N TYR A 136 9.68 17.51 -4.56
CA TYR A 136 10.94 16.79 -4.27
C TYR A 136 11.71 17.34 -3.07
N GLU A 137 11.54 18.64 -2.76
CA GLU A 137 12.21 19.30 -1.64
C GLU A 137 11.62 18.94 -0.26
N VAL A 138 10.39 18.40 -0.21
CA VAL A 138 9.66 18.10 1.04
C VAL A 138 9.77 16.62 1.43
N ILE A 139 10.11 15.75 0.49
CA ILE A 139 10.18 14.32 0.72
C ILE A 139 11.61 13.92 1.07
N ARG A 140 11.82 13.65 2.34
CA ARG A 140 13.13 13.25 2.90
C ARG A 140 13.60 11.90 2.40
N ASP A 141 12.68 11.04 2.00
CA ASP A 141 12.93 9.71 1.46
C ASP A 141 12.04 9.49 0.23
N GLN A 142 12.55 9.84 -0.95
CA GLN A 142 11.81 9.74 -2.20
C GLN A 142 11.53 8.29 -2.59
N GLU A 143 12.50 7.41 -2.36
CA GLU A 143 12.39 5.99 -2.70
C GLU A 143 11.22 5.36 -1.98
N LEU A 144 11.21 5.45 -0.67
CA LEU A 144 10.14 4.93 0.17
C LEU A 144 8.77 5.55 -0.17
N HIS A 145 8.74 6.83 -0.55
CA HIS A 145 7.49 7.45 -0.99
C HIS A 145 6.95 6.82 -2.27
N TYR A 146 7.79 6.60 -3.29
CA TYR A 146 7.41 5.92 -4.51
C TYR A 146 6.94 4.48 -4.24
N GLU A 147 7.68 3.75 -3.42
CA GLU A 147 7.32 2.39 -3.01
C GLU A 147 5.95 2.35 -2.32
N ASN A 148 5.70 3.24 -1.37
CA ASN A 148 4.43 3.33 -0.67
C ASN A 148 3.26 3.68 -1.60
N VAL A 149 3.44 4.60 -2.57
CA VAL A 149 2.38 4.92 -3.54
C VAL A 149 2.10 3.73 -4.44
N LEU A 150 3.13 3.06 -4.96
CA LEU A 150 2.96 1.87 -5.79
C LEU A 150 2.30 0.73 -5.02
N PHE A 151 2.73 0.50 -3.78
CA PHE A 151 2.10 -0.49 -2.89
C PHE A 151 0.59 -0.21 -2.74
N ILE A 152 0.19 1.03 -2.40
CA ILE A 152 -1.22 1.42 -2.25
C ILE A 152 -2.00 1.15 -3.53
N VAL A 153 -1.51 1.61 -4.70
CA VAL A 153 -2.19 1.46 -5.97
C VAL A 153 -2.37 -0.02 -6.32
N PHE A 154 -1.29 -0.80 -6.27
CA PHE A 154 -1.35 -2.20 -6.67
C PHE A 154 -2.08 -3.08 -5.65
N LYS A 155 -2.03 -2.73 -4.38
CA LYS A 155 -2.85 -3.38 -3.35
C LYS A 155 -4.34 -3.16 -3.63
N LEU A 156 -4.75 -1.93 -3.98
CA LEU A 156 -6.13 -1.62 -4.31
C LEU A 156 -6.58 -2.27 -5.63
N VAL A 157 -5.73 -2.29 -6.64
CA VAL A 157 -6.00 -3.02 -7.89
C VAL A 157 -6.10 -4.53 -7.63
N GLY A 158 -5.30 -5.04 -6.70
CA GLY A 158 -5.27 -6.45 -6.28
C GLY A 158 -6.59 -6.98 -5.70
N PHE A 159 -7.48 -6.11 -5.24
CA PHE A 159 -8.84 -6.51 -4.84
C PHE A 159 -9.73 -6.90 -6.05
N TYR A 160 -9.34 -6.53 -7.26
CA TYR A 160 -10.10 -6.71 -8.50
C TYR A 160 -9.36 -7.50 -9.59
N ALA A 161 -8.05 -7.69 -9.45
CA ALA A 161 -7.18 -8.45 -10.34
C ALA A 161 -6.16 -9.21 -9.49
N LYS A 162 -5.56 -10.29 -10.03
CA LYS A 162 -4.48 -10.97 -9.32
C LYS A 162 -3.21 -10.15 -9.44
N VAL A 163 -2.62 -9.79 -8.31
CA VAL A 163 -1.37 -9.03 -8.23
C VAL A 163 -0.37 -9.79 -7.37
N GLU A 164 0.84 -10.00 -7.90
CA GLU A 164 2.02 -10.46 -7.18
C GLU A 164 3.01 -9.30 -7.15
N TYR A 165 3.42 -8.90 -5.96
CA TYR A 165 4.24 -7.72 -5.71
C TYR A 165 5.45 -8.12 -4.89
N HIS A 166 6.64 -7.77 -5.36
CA HIS A 166 7.89 -8.04 -4.68
C HIS A 166 8.76 -6.80 -4.68
N THR A 167 9.35 -6.49 -3.55
CA THR A 167 10.35 -5.42 -3.43
C THR A 167 11.74 -5.99 -3.14
N SER A 168 12.74 -5.34 -3.67
CA SER A 168 14.15 -5.49 -3.32
C SER A 168 14.83 -4.14 -3.47
N GLU A 169 16.03 -3.94 -2.92
CA GLU A 169 16.74 -2.65 -2.93
C GLU A 169 16.60 -1.88 -4.26
N GLY A 170 15.85 -0.77 -4.25
CA GLY A 170 15.64 0.11 -5.41
C GLY A 170 14.86 -0.50 -6.58
N ARG A 171 14.18 -1.62 -6.37
CA ARG A 171 13.46 -2.33 -7.42
C ARG A 171 12.12 -2.87 -6.91
N ILE A 172 11.11 -2.72 -7.74
CA ILE A 172 9.79 -3.32 -7.55
C ILE A 172 9.47 -4.17 -8.76
N ASP A 173 9.20 -5.46 -8.52
CA ASP A 173 8.71 -6.41 -9.53
C ASP A 173 7.23 -6.66 -9.29
N LEU A 174 6.45 -6.54 -10.34
CA LEU A 174 5.03 -6.71 -10.30
C LEU A 174 4.54 -7.61 -11.41
N VAL A 175 3.76 -8.63 -11.06
CA VAL A 175 2.94 -9.38 -12.01
C VAL A 175 1.47 -9.08 -11.73
N LEU A 176 0.77 -8.53 -12.72
CA LEU A 176 -0.65 -8.25 -12.66
C LEU A 176 -1.36 -9.10 -13.71
N GLN A 177 -2.28 -9.95 -13.26
CA GLN A 177 -3.04 -10.86 -14.13
C GLN A 177 -4.52 -10.51 -14.10
N THR A 178 -5.09 -10.34 -15.29
CA THR A 178 -6.53 -10.24 -15.54
C THR A 178 -7.00 -11.47 -16.31
N ASP A 179 -8.30 -11.55 -16.62
CA ASP A 179 -8.86 -12.63 -17.44
C ASP A 179 -8.26 -12.68 -18.86
N LYS A 180 -7.72 -11.57 -19.37
CA LYS A 180 -7.26 -11.44 -20.76
C LYS A 180 -5.78 -11.13 -20.89
N PHE A 181 -5.15 -10.52 -19.87
CA PHE A 181 -3.81 -9.98 -19.94
C PHE A 181 -2.98 -10.39 -18.75
N ILE A 182 -1.70 -10.58 -18.96
CA ILE A 182 -0.67 -10.67 -17.93
C ILE A 182 0.31 -9.53 -18.18
N TYR A 183 0.51 -8.69 -17.16
CA TYR A 183 1.48 -7.60 -17.18
C TYR A 183 2.63 -7.97 -16.26
N ILE A 184 3.84 -7.86 -16.78
CA ILE A 184 5.07 -7.95 -15.99
C ILE A 184 5.66 -6.55 -15.99
N MET A 185 5.82 -5.94 -14.82
CA MET A 185 6.30 -4.58 -14.68
C MET A 185 7.46 -4.56 -13.72
N VAL A 186 8.51 -3.83 -14.09
CA VAL A 186 9.66 -3.57 -13.24
C VAL A 186 9.78 -2.06 -13.08
N PHE A 187 9.82 -1.60 -11.84
CA PHE A 187 10.03 -0.21 -11.49
C PHE A 187 11.41 -0.06 -10.85
N LYS A 188 12.20 0.86 -11.37
CA LYS A 188 13.52 1.19 -10.83
C LYS A 188 13.56 2.66 -10.50
N LEU A 189 14.09 3.00 -9.34
CA LEU A 189 14.33 4.39 -8.96
C LEU A 189 15.52 4.99 -9.68
N ASN A 190 16.60 4.22 -9.78
CA ASN A 190 17.84 4.61 -10.44
C ASN A 190 18.12 3.61 -11.56
N GLY A 191 18.08 4.05 -12.82
CA GLY A 191 18.33 3.20 -13.97
C GLY A 191 17.57 3.63 -15.22
N THR A 192 17.80 2.93 -16.30
CA THR A 192 17.13 3.17 -17.59
C THR A 192 16.02 2.16 -17.84
N ALA A 193 15.10 2.50 -18.75
CA ALA A 193 14.06 1.60 -19.20
C ALA A 193 14.63 0.34 -19.90
N GLU A 194 15.78 0.49 -20.58
CA GLU A 194 16.50 -0.57 -21.25
C GLU A 194 17.03 -1.59 -20.23
N GLU A 195 17.61 -1.14 -19.11
CA GLU A 195 18.08 -2.01 -18.02
C GLU A 195 16.92 -2.75 -17.34
N ALA A 196 15.76 -2.11 -17.20
CA ALA A 196 14.57 -2.75 -16.67
C ALA A 196 14.03 -3.84 -17.62
N LEU A 197 14.00 -3.57 -18.95
CA LEU A 197 13.58 -4.52 -19.98
C LEU A 197 14.52 -5.71 -20.08
N GLN A 198 15.83 -5.52 -19.94
CA GLN A 198 16.78 -6.61 -19.97
C GLN A 198 16.55 -7.61 -18.84
N GLN A 199 16.20 -7.11 -17.65
CA GLN A 199 15.90 -7.96 -16.49
C GLN A 199 14.61 -8.80 -16.62
N ILE A 200 13.64 -8.35 -17.42
CA ILE A 200 12.41 -9.14 -17.68
C ILE A 200 12.72 -10.32 -18.61
N ASN A 201 13.78 -10.20 -19.44
CA ASN A 201 14.14 -11.19 -20.43
C ASN A 201 15.18 -12.23 -19.95
N ASP A 202 15.81 -11.99 -18.82
CA ASP A 202 16.74 -12.91 -18.13
C ASP A 202 15.98 -13.84 -17.17
#